data_7543650dd323d29a48cfbcdf281798a9
#
_entry.id   7543650dd323d29a48cfbcdf281798a9
#
_cell.length_a   1.000
_cell.length_b   1.000
_cell.length_c   1.000
_cell.angle_alpha   90.00
_cell.angle_beta   90.00
_cell.angle_gamma   90.00
#
_symmetry.space_group_name_H-M   'P 1'
#
loop_
_entity.id
_entity.type
_entity.pdbx_description
1 polymer ?
#
loop_
_entity_poly.entity_id
_entity_poly.type
_entity_poly.pdbx_seq_one_letter_code
_entity_poly.pdbx_strand_id
1 'polypeptide(L)'
;KMVTVLLTAAMATAMAAGCGKSSDSGSDKKESYTIGIEQFAEHGSLDNCREGFLKGLEDEGIKEGDNLTVKYKNAAADMGTAKQISDSLVSDKVDLVCAIATPSAQSAYNAAMKADIPVIYTAVTDPVAAELADKDGKPVGEVTGTSDKLPVEEQLKMIREMLPDAKKIGIMYTTSEANSVSAIEEYKSLVKKYDFELVEKGITTTADVSLAADDLLSKVDCITNLTDNTVVASLPTILDKANEKKIPVFGSEIEQVKIGCLAAEGIDYIALGKQTGKMAAKVLKGEDHRAWILCK
;
A
#
# COMPACT_ATOMS: atom_id res chain seq x y z
N LYS A 1 -84.06 35.91 -7.83
CA LYS A 1 -83.59 36.83 -8.88
C LYS A 1 -82.16 36.43 -9.17
N MET A 2 -81.95 35.60 -10.21
CA MET A 2 -81.47 36.02 -11.53
C MET A 2 -80.21 36.86 -11.38
N VAL A 3 -79.06 36.55 -12.00
CA VAL A 3 -78.84 36.39 -13.44
C VAL A 3 -77.56 35.62 -13.70
N THR A 4 -77.63 34.72 -14.65
CA THR A 4 -76.66 34.04 -15.43
C THR A 4 -75.84 35.01 -16.29
N VAL A 5 -74.52 34.76 -16.48
CA VAL A 5 -73.84 35.02 -17.77
C VAL A 5 -72.70 34.03 -17.99
N LEU A 6 -72.85 33.26 -19.07
CA LEU A 6 -71.82 32.54 -19.82
C LEU A 6 -70.95 33.52 -20.59
N LEU A 7 -69.66 33.13 -20.88
CA LEU A 7 -69.03 33.27 -22.21
C LEU A 7 -67.69 32.52 -22.20
N THR A 8 -67.63 31.35 -22.80
CA THR A 8 -67.04 30.95 -24.10
C THR A 8 -65.60 31.40 -24.38
N ALA A 9 -64.73 30.41 -24.37
CA ALA A 9 -63.89 29.86 -25.45
C ALA A 9 -62.91 30.80 -26.16
N ALA A 10 -61.66 30.38 -26.16
CA ALA A 10 -60.83 30.32 -27.39
C ALA A 10 -59.63 29.38 -27.23
N MET A 11 -59.58 28.33 -28.03
CA MET A 11 -58.43 27.51 -28.33
C MET A 11 -57.42 28.35 -29.06
N ALA A 12 -56.14 28.12 -28.71
CA ALA A 12 -55.02 28.30 -29.64
C ALA A 12 -53.99 27.20 -29.45
N THR A 13 -54.06 26.25 -30.32
CA THR A 13 -53.02 25.23 -30.60
C THR A 13 -51.77 25.90 -31.17
N ALA A 14 -50.63 25.66 -30.59
CA ALA A 14 -49.34 25.80 -31.27
C ALA A 14 -48.50 24.57 -30.99
N MET A 15 -48.47 23.68 -31.97
CA MET A 15 -47.45 22.63 -32.09
C MET A 15 -46.10 23.30 -32.41
N ALA A 16 -45.10 22.99 -31.61
CA ALA A 16 -43.73 23.08 -32.07
C ALA A 16 -43.00 21.82 -31.61
N ALA A 17 -42.82 20.92 -32.54
CA ALA A 17 -41.93 19.77 -32.40
C ALA A 17 -40.51 20.28 -32.28
N GLY A 18 -39.83 19.86 -31.23
CA GLY A 18 -38.40 20.03 -30.98
C GLY A 18 -37.86 18.77 -30.35
N CYS A 19 -37.67 17.74 -31.17
CA CYS A 19 -36.80 16.60 -30.79
C CYS A 19 -35.39 17.11 -30.62
N GLY A 20 -34.90 17.06 -29.40
CA GLY A 20 -33.52 17.22 -29.05
C GLY A 20 -33.26 16.36 -27.83
N LYS A 21 -33.30 15.05 -28.03
CA LYS A 21 -32.85 14.09 -27.00
C LYS A 21 -31.36 13.99 -27.10
N SER A 22 -30.65 14.96 -26.56
CA SER A 22 -29.26 14.76 -26.18
C SER A 22 -29.30 13.85 -24.96
N SER A 23 -29.00 12.59 -25.21
CA SER A 23 -28.60 11.64 -24.17
C SER A 23 -27.23 12.11 -23.64
N ASP A 24 -27.26 13.06 -22.73
CA ASP A 24 -26.18 13.31 -21.82
C ASP A 24 -26.19 12.13 -20.85
N SER A 25 -25.34 11.16 -21.10
CA SER A 25 -24.99 10.14 -20.13
C SER A 25 -24.11 10.80 -19.08
N GLY A 26 -24.71 11.68 -18.30
CA GLY A 26 -24.12 12.12 -17.06
C GLY A 26 -24.01 10.90 -16.15
N SER A 27 -22.82 10.35 -16.01
CA SER A 27 -22.52 9.53 -14.86
C SER A 27 -22.86 10.38 -13.64
N ASP A 28 -23.85 9.94 -12.85
CA ASP A 28 -24.15 10.56 -11.56
C ASP A 28 -22.85 10.53 -10.74
N LYS A 29 -22.14 11.67 -10.70
CA LYS A 29 -20.95 11.80 -9.85
C LYS A 29 -21.43 11.67 -8.42
N LYS A 30 -21.01 10.64 -7.75
CA LYS A 30 -21.31 10.45 -6.33
C LYS A 30 -20.83 11.68 -5.56
N GLU A 31 -21.74 12.32 -4.81
CA GLU A 31 -21.41 13.54 -4.07
C GLU A 31 -20.51 13.30 -2.88
N SER A 32 -20.46 12.07 -2.34
CA SER A 32 -19.63 11.69 -1.20
C SER A 32 -19.17 10.24 -1.29
N TYR A 33 -18.00 9.96 -0.72
CA TYR A 33 -17.38 8.64 -0.70
C TYR A 33 -17.12 8.16 0.72
N THR A 34 -17.15 6.84 0.93
CA THR A 34 -16.68 6.20 2.15
C THR A 34 -15.59 5.20 1.77
N ILE A 35 -14.38 5.38 2.27
CA ILE A 35 -13.26 4.47 2.02
C ILE A 35 -12.83 3.76 3.29
N GLY A 36 -12.39 2.50 3.16
CA GLY A 36 -11.67 1.80 4.19
C GLY A 36 -10.16 1.97 3.98
N ILE A 37 -9.40 2.25 5.03
CA ILE A 37 -7.94 2.18 5.01
C ILE A 37 -7.52 1.09 5.99
N GLU A 38 -6.91 0.03 5.47
CA GLU A 38 -6.28 -1.02 6.25
C GLU A 38 -4.77 -0.90 6.16
N GLN A 39 -4.12 -0.61 7.29
CA GLN A 39 -2.66 -0.55 7.40
C GLN A 39 -2.17 -1.76 8.19
N PHE A 40 -1.17 -2.49 7.67
CA PHE A 40 -0.73 -3.74 8.28
C PHE A 40 0.00 -3.53 9.61
N ALA A 41 0.91 -2.57 9.68
CA ALA A 41 1.73 -2.29 10.87
C ALA A 41 1.86 -0.79 11.12
N GLU A 42 2.28 -0.41 12.31
CA GLU A 42 2.55 0.98 12.67
C GLU A 42 4.05 1.24 12.63
N HIS A 43 4.49 1.94 11.61
CA HIS A 43 5.84 2.49 11.47
C HIS A 43 5.87 3.61 10.42
N GLY A 44 6.92 4.44 10.46
CA GLY A 44 7.01 5.69 9.68
C GLY A 44 6.75 5.56 8.19
N SER A 45 7.22 4.50 7.55
CA SER A 45 7.02 4.29 6.10
C SER A 45 5.53 4.13 5.75
N LEU A 46 4.81 3.27 6.48
CA LEU A 46 3.38 3.05 6.21
C LEU A 46 2.52 4.23 6.63
N ASP A 47 2.90 4.95 7.70
CA ASP A 47 2.24 6.20 8.08
C ASP A 47 2.40 7.27 7.00
N ASN A 48 3.60 7.40 6.43
CA ASN A 48 3.87 8.27 5.30
C ASN A 48 3.07 7.87 4.05
N CYS A 49 2.92 6.57 3.77
CA CYS A 49 2.03 6.09 2.71
C CYS A 49 0.60 6.54 2.91
N ARG A 50 0.06 6.38 4.13
CA ARG A 50 -1.30 6.81 4.46
C ARG A 50 -1.48 8.32 4.31
N GLU A 51 -0.56 9.11 4.84
CA GLU A 51 -0.59 10.56 4.68
C GLU A 51 -0.53 10.98 3.21
N GLY A 52 0.39 10.39 2.46
CA GLY A 52 0.51 10.61 1.02
C GLY A 52 -0.78 10.26 0.28
N PHE A 53 -1.39 9.11 0.60
CA PHE A 53 -2.63 8.65 0.01
C PHE A 53 -3.77 9.66 0.20
N LEU A 54 -3.97 10.15 1.42
CA LEU A 54 -4.99 11.17 1.71
C LEU A 54 -4.71 12.49 0.98
N LYS A 55 -3.44 12.91 0.93
CA LYS A 55 -3.03 14.09 0.13
C LYS A 55 -3.30 13.90 -1.36
N GLY A 56 -3.06 12.69 -1.88
CA GLY A 56 -3.35 12.37 -3.29
C GLY A 56 -4.83 12.43 -3.63
N LEU A 57 -5.70 11.99 -2.73
CA LEU A 57 -7.15 12.15 -2.86
C LEU A 57 -7.58 13.62 -2.78
N GLU A 58 -7.00 14.39 -1.84
CA GLU A 58 -7.30 15.83 -1.69
C GLU A 58 -6.88 16.62 -2.94
N ASP A 59 -5.73 16.33 -3.53
CA ASP A 59 -5.29 16.95 -4.80
C ASP A 59 -6.31 16.75 -5.94
N GLU A 60 -7.07 15.65 -5.89
CA GLU A 60 -8.09 15.29 -6.86
C GLU A 60 -9.52 15.75 -6.46
N GLY A 61 -9.64 16.54 -5.40
CA GLY A 61 -10.89 17.11 -4.92
C GLY A 61 -11.72 16.15 -4.05
N ILE A 62 -11.12 15.08 -3.52
CA ILE A 62 -11.78 14.14 -2.60
C ILE A 62 -11.13 14.33 -1.22
N LYS A 63 -11.85 14.99 -0.30
CA LYS A 63 -11.28 15.47 0.95
C LYS A 63 -12.05 14.98 2.16
N GLU A 64 -11.31 14.49 3.15
CA GLU A 64 -11.88 14.05 4.43
C GLU A 64 -12.58 15.21 5.15
N GLY A 65 -13.79 14.95 5.63
CA GLY A 65 -14.66 15.94 6.29
C GLY A 65 -15.52 16.77 5.34
N ASP A 66 -15.21 16.81 4.02
CA ASP A 66 -16.03 17.47 3.02
C ASP A 66 -16.92 16.45 2.27
N ASN A 67 -16.28 15.63 1.43
CA ASN A 67 -16.95 14.63 0.60
C ASN A 67 -16.33 13.22 0.74
N LEU A 68 -15.49 13.01 1.75
CA LEU A 68 -14.84 11.74 2.07
C LEU A 68 -15.02 11.39 3.54
N THR A 69 -15.47 10.15 3.79
CA THR A 69 -15.42 9.52 5.11
C THR A 69 -14.36 8.42 5.09
N VAL A 70 -13.43 8.45 6.04
CA VAL A 70 -12.36 7.48 6.17
C VAL A 70 -12.61 6.54 7.34
N LYS A 71 -12.58 5.23 7.10
CA LYS A 71 -12.61 4.18 8.11
C LYS A 71 -11.21 3.56 8.22
N TYR A 72 -10.38 4.12 9.08
CA TYR A 72 -9.01 3.65 9.29
C TYR A 72 -8.93 2.54 10.35
N LYS A 73 -8.15 1.50 10.05
CA LYS A 73 -7.81 0.40 10.96
C LYS A 73 -6.35 -0.03 10.76
N ASN A 74 -5.70 -0.44 11.87
CA ASN A 74 -4.33 -0.98 11.87
C ASN A 74 -4.35 -2.41 12.37
N ALA A 75 -3.66 -3.30 11.66
CA ALA A 75 -3.62 -4.73 11.96
C ALA A 75 -2.55 -5.12 13.00
N ALA A 76 -1.71 -4.18 13.43
CA ALA A 76 -0.65 -4.39 14.42
C ALA A 76 0.30 -5.56 14.06
N ALA A 77 0.64 -5.70 12.78
CA ALA A 77 1.45 -6.78 12.21
C ALA A 77 0.89 -8.20 12.46
N ASP A 78 -0.43 -8.33 12.61
CA ASP A 78 -1.12 -9.61 12.82
C ASP A 78 -2.04 -9.95 11.64
N MET A 79 -1.79 -11.09 10.99
CA MET A 79 -2.54 -11.55 9.81
C MET A 79 -4.01 -11.86 10.13
N GLY A 80 -4.29 -12.36 11.34
CA GLY A 80 -5.65 -12.65 11.77
C GLY A 80 -6.46 -11.37 11.95
N THR A 81 -5.86 -10.35 12.53
CA THR A 81 -6.44 -9.01 12.69
C THR A 81 -6.64 -8.34 11.33
N ALA A 82 -5.65 -8.43 10.41
CA ALA A 82 -5.78 -7.92 9.05
C ALA A 82 -7.02 -8.52 8.35
N LYS A 83 -7.18 -9.85 8.43
CA LYS A 83 -8.37 -10.51 7.88
C LYS A 83 -9.67 -9.99 8.48
N GLN A 84 -9.75 -9.81 9.81
CA GLN A 84 -10.95 -9.30 10.46
C GLN A 84 -11.27 -7.86 10.05
N ILE A 85 -10.24 -7.03 9.87
CA ILE A 85 -10.39 -5.65 9.39
C ILE A 85 -10.95 -5.65 7.97
N SER A 86 -10.36 -6.42 7.06
CA SER A 86 -10.81 -6.55 5.67
C SER A 86 -12.29 -7.01 5.60
N ASP A 87 -12.65 -8.07 6.35
CA ASP A 87 -14.03 -8.57 6.41
C ASP A 87 -15.00 -7.48 6.94
N SER A 88 -14.56 -6.69 7.94
CA SER A 88 -15.36 -5.58 8.49
C SER A 88 -15.57 -4.46 7.47
N LEU A 89 -14.52 -4.05 6.75
CA LEU A 89 -14.62 -2.98 5.74
C LEU A 89 -15.54 -3.39 4.59
N VAL A 90 -15.47 -4.65 4.15
CA VAL A 90 -16.38 -5.20 3.13
C VAL A 90 -17.82 -5.24 3.65
N SER A 91 -18.04 -5.66 4.88
CA SER A 91 -19.37 -5.67 5.52
C SER A 91 -19.96 -4.26 5.65
N ASP A 92 -19.12 -3.27 5.87
CA ASP A 92 -19.47 -1.86 5.95
C ASP A 92 -19.79 -1.25 4.58
N LYS A 93 -19.62 -2.01 3.49
CA LYS A 93 -19.89 -1.59 2.10
C LYS A 93 -19.21 -0.28 1.73
N VAL A 94 -17.91 -0.17 2.04
CA VAL A 94 -17.12 0.98 1.63
C VAL A 94 -17.01 1.04 0.10
N ASP A 95 -16.81 2.23 -0.46
CA ASP A 95 -16.71 2.44 -1.91
C ASP A 95 -15.38 1.96 -2.50
N LEU A 96 -14.35 1.88 -1.64
CA LEU A 96 -13.00 1.44 -1.99
C LEU A 96 -12.25 1.05 -0.71
N VAL A 97 -11.42 0.02 -0.80
CA VAL A 97 -10.44 -0.31 0.24
C VAL A 97 -9.05 0.11 -0.22
N CYS A 98 -8.40 0.98 0.57
CA CYS A 98 -6.96 1.23 0.47
C CYS A 98 -6.23 0.28 1.42
N ALA A 99 -5.40 -0.59 0.86
CA ALA A 99 -4.63 -1.56 1.63
C ALA A 99 -3.15 -1.16 1.63
N ILE A 100 -2.59 -0.92 2.80
CA ILE A 100 -1.21 -0.46 2.99
C ILE A 100 -0.34 -1.61 3.48
N ALA A 101 0.62 -2.03 2.68
CA ALA A 101 1.51 -3.17 2.75
C ALA A 101 0.93 -4.47 2.17
N THR A 102 1.82 -5.39 1.77
CA THR A 102 1.48 -6.64 1.10
C THR A 102 0.49 -7.51 1.87
N PRO A 103 0.64 -7.76 3.18
CA PRO A 103 -0.32 -8.61 3.91
C PRO A 103 -1.73 -8.01 3.96
N SER A 104 -1.86 -6.69 4.14
CA SER A 104 -3.17 -6.01 4.08
C SER A 104 -3.77 -6.08 2.68
N ALA A 105 -2.95 -5.91 1.62
CA ALA A 105 -3.43 -5.99 0.25
C ALA A 105 -3.99 -7.38 -0.09
N GLN A 106 -3.31 -8.44 0.34
CA GLN A 106 -3.78 -9.81 0.17
C GLN A 106 -5.08 -10.07 0.95
N SER A 107 -5.15 -9.61 2.22
CA SER A 107 -6.35 -9.72 3.04
C SER A 107 -7.54 -8.99 2.43
N ALA A 108 -7.35 -7.72 2.05
CA ALA A 108 -8.39 -6.88 1.48
C ALA A 108 -8.92 -7.44 0.15
N TYR A 109 -8.02 -7.87 -0.74
CA TYR A 109 -8.41 -8.50 -2.00
C TYR A 109 -9.23 -9.76 -1.78
N ASN A 110 -8.78 -10.67 -0.91
CA ASN A 110 -9.49 -11.91 -0.60
C ASN A 110 -10.90 -11.66 -0.03
N ALA A 111 -11.06 -10.63 0.82
CA ALA A 111 -12.35 -10.27 1.40
C ALA A 111 -13.26 -9.59 0.36
N ALA A 112 -12.72 -8.69 -0.47
CA ALA A 112 -13.47 -7.87 -1.42
C ALA A 112 -13.86 -8.61 -2.71
N MET A 113 -13.18 -9.70 -3.06
CA MET A 113 -13.33 -10.44 -4.32
C MET A 113 -14.77 -10.79 -4.70
N LYS A 114 -15.65 -11.02 -3.71
CA LYS A 114 -17.06 -11.38 -3.94
C LYS A 114 -18.03 -10.23 -3.71
N ALA A 115 -17.54 -9.06 -3.37
CA ALA A 115 -18.35 -7.91 -3.01
C ALA A 115 -18.30 -6.78 -4.04
N ASP A 116 -17.55 -6.97 -5.13
CA ASP A 116 -17.31 -5.96 -6.18
C ASP A 116 -16.83 -4.61 -5.61
N ILE A 117 -16.06 -4.66 -4.52
CA ILE A 117 -15.44 -3.48 -3.92
C ILE A 117 -14.00 -3.39 -4.44
N PRO A 118 -13.62 -2.29 -5.11
CA PRO A 118 -12.28 -2.12 -5.61
C PRO A 118 -11.26 -2.01 -4.45
N VAL A 119 -10.12 -2.67 -4.62
CA VAL A 119 -8.99 -2.60 -3.70
C VAL A 119 -7.85 -1.86 -4.39
N ILE A 120 -7.35 -0.82 -3.76
CA ILE A 120 -6.15 -0.15 -4.19
C ILE A 120 -5.07 -0.31 -3.12
N TYR A 121 -3.92 -0.84 -3.52
CA TYR A 121 -2.82 -1.05 -2.58
C TYR A 121 -1.70 -0.03 -2.76
N THR A 122 -0.94 0.18 -1.70
CA THR A 122 0.33 0.90 -1.69
C THR A 122 1.35 0.15 -0.85
N ALA A 123 2.64 0.34 -1.10
CA ALA A 123 3.71 -0.37 -0.41
C ALA A 123 3.59 -1.91 -0.56
N VAL A 124 3.37 -2.39 -1.78
CA VAL A 124 3.41 -3.82 -2.12
C VAL A 124 4.66 -4.09 -2.95
N THR A 125 5.63 -4.77 -2.37
CA THR A 125 6.97 -4.94 -2.96
C THR A 125 6.93 -5.74 -4.25
N ASP A 126 6.22 -6.86 -4.26
CA ASP A 126 6.08 -7.74 -5.42
C ASP A 126 4.62 -8.18 -5.59
N PRO A 127 3.83 -7.43 -6.38
CA PRO A 127 2.42 -7.77 -6.60
C PRO A 127 2.20 -9.12 -7.29
N VAL A 128 3.17 -9.61 -8.05
CA VAL A 128 3.08 -10.92 -8.72
C VAL A 128 3.28 -12.04 -7.68
N ALA A 129 4.32 -11.95 -6.86
CA ALA A 129 4.56 -12.89 -5.76
C ALA A 129 3.44 -12.85 -4.71
N ALA A 130 2.79 -11.70 -4.54
CA ALA A 130 1.63 -11.51 -3.65
C ALA A 130 0.30 -12.00 -4.26
N GLU A 131 0.28 -12.50 -5.51
CA GLU A 131 -0.91 -12.92 -6.24
C GLU A 131 -1.95 -11.80 -6.47
N LEU A 132 -1.50 -10.55 -6.52
CA LEU A 132 -2.31 -9.35 -6.79
C LEU A 132 -2.18 -8.89 -8.25
N ALA A 133 -1.22 -9.44 -8.97
CA ALA A 133 -1.03 -9.26 -10.41
C ALA A 133 -0.63 -10.57 -11.06
N ASP A 134 -0.92 -10.70 -12.36
CA ASP A 134 -0.45 -11.83 -13.14
C ASP A 134 1.05 -11.67 -13.50
N LYS A 135 1.63 -12.69 -14.16
CA LYS A 135 3.03 -12.70 -14.59
C LYS A 135 3.42 -11.54 -15.52
N ASP A 136 2.45 -10.94 -16.18
CA ASP A 136 2.64 -9.81 -17.11
C ASP A 136 2.41 -8.45 -16.39
N GLY A 137 2.15 -8.48 -15.08
CA GLY A 137 1.92 -7.30 -14.23
C GLY A 137 0.51 -6.71 -14.36
N LYS A 138 -0.46 -7.46 -14.87
CA LYS A 138 -1.85 -7.02 -14.94
C LYS A 138 -2.60 -7.36 -13.67
N PRO A 139 -3.52 -6.51 -13.24
CA PRO A 139 -4.38 -6.77 -12.08
C PRO A 139 -5.16 -8.09 -12.18
N VAL A 140 -5.30 -8.79 -11.06
CA VAL A 140 -6.10 -10.03 -10.97
C VAL A 140 -7.51 -9.73 -10.42
N GLY A 141 -8.37 -9.10 -11.21
CA GLY A 141 -9.71 -8.67 -10.76
C GLY A 141 -9.75 -7.21 -10.34
N GLU A 142 -10.51 -6.88 -9.30
CA GLU A 142 -10.73 -5.49 -8.85
C GLU A 142 -9.64 -5.02 -7.87
N VAL A 143 -8.35 -5.30 -8.17
CA VAL A 143 -7.21 -4.91 -7.34
C VAL A 143 -6.09 -4.30 -8.18
N THR A 144 -5.59 -3.14 -7.76
CA THR A 144 -4.44 -2.46 -8.39
C THR A 144 -3.73 -1.59 -7.37
N GLY A 145 -2.60 -0.97 -7.72
CA GLY A 145 -1.90 -0.09 -6.79
C GLY A 145 -0.47 0.24 -7.21
N THR A 146 0.35 0.58 -6.23
CA THR A 146 1.75 0.99 -6.41
C THR A 146 2.70 0.05 -5.67
N SER A 147 3.86 -0.21 -6.30
CA SER A 147 4.90 -1.07 -5.74
C SER A 147 6.02 -0.24 -5.09
N ASP A 148 6.53 -0.76 -3.99
CA ASP A 148 7.72 -0.27 -3.28
C ASP A 148 8.90 -1.24 -3.46
N LYS A 149 9.08 -1.76 -4.67
CA LYS A 149 10.17 -2.69 -4.96
C LYS A 149 11.52 -2.12 -4.51
N LEU A 150 12.20 -2.87 -3.64
CA LEU A 150 13.47 -2.46 -3.07
C LEU A 150 14.59 -2.48 -4.13
N PRO A 151 15.43 -1.43 -4.23
CA PRO A 151 16.59 -1.39 -5.12
C PRO A 151 17.76 -2.20 -4.53
N VAL A 152 17.63 -3.53 -4.52
CA VAL A 152 18.58 -4.46 -3.83
C VAL A 152 20.01 -4.30 -4.34
N GLU A 153 20.18 -4.11 -5.64
CA GLU A 153 21.54 -3.98 -6.21
C GLU A 153 22.23 -2.69 -5.75
N GLU A 154 21.51 -1.58 -5.70
CA GLU A 154 22.00 -0.29 -5.21
C GLU A 154 22.30 -0.34 -3.72
N GLN A 155 21.46 -1.02 -2.96
CA GLN A 155 21.68 -1.28 -1.53
C GLN A 155 22.98 -2.07 -1.31
N LEU A 156 23.22 -3.13 -2.07
CA LEU A 156 24.46 -3.92 -1.97
C LEU A 156 25.70 -3.11 -2.37
N LYS A 157 25.61 -2.26 -3.38
CA LYS A 157 26.70 -1.33 -3.77
C LYS A 157 27.01 -0.36 -2.65
N MET A 158 26.00 0.30 -2.08
CA MET A 158 26.15 1.24 -0.97
C MET A 158 26.83 0.55 0.23
N ILE A 159 26.37 -0.65 0.62
CA ILE A 159 26.98 -1.41 1.73
C ILE A 159 28.44 -1.71 1.43
N ARG A 160 28.79 -2.15 0.22
CA ARG A 160 30.16 -2.46 -0.16
C ARG A 160 31.07 -1.23 -0.14
N GLU A 161 30.58 -0.07 -0.57
CA GLU A 161 31.33 1.19 -0.54
C GLU A 161 31.57 1.68 0.88
N MET A 162 30.58 1.56 1.76
CA MET A 162 30.70 1.99 3.16
C MET A 162 31.46 1.01 4.04
N LEU A 163 31.42 -0.29 3.72
CA LEU A 163 32.06 -1.37 4.48
C LEU A 163 32.91 -2.26 3.55
N PRO A 164 34.08 -1.78 3.08
CA PRO A 164 34.86 -2.49 2.09
C PRO A 164 35.42 -3.84 2.56
N ASP A 165 35.58 -4.03 3.87
CA ASP A 165 36.11 -5.25 4.47
C ASP A 165 35.04 -6.24 4.94
N ALA A 166 33.77 -5.85 4.97
CA ALA A 166 32.68 -6.71 5.40
C ALA A 166 32.52 -7.93 4.49
N LYS A 167 32.24 -9.09 5.07
CA LYS A 167 32.03 -10.36 4.36
C LYS A 167 30.65 -10.91 4.51
N LYS A 168 30.01 -10.71 5.67
CA LYS A 168 28.72 -11.32 6.01
C LYS A 168 27.66 -10.26 6.24
N ILE A 169 26.61 -10.31 5.43
CA ILE A 169 25.42 -9.48 5.60
C ILE A 169 24.32 -10.31 6.23
N GLY A 170 23.74 -9.81 7.33
CA GLY A 170 22.58 -10.38 7.98
C GLY A 170 21.28 -9.80 7.44
N ILE A 171 20.28 -10.65 7.23
CA ILE A 171 18.91 -10.24 6.96
C ILE A 171 17.97 -11.01 7.90
N MET A 172 17.20 -10.26 8.69
CA MET A 172 16.05 -10.81 9.42
C MET A 172 14.79 -10.59 8.57
N TYR A 173 13.93 -11.60 8.51
CA TYR A 173 12.70 -11.49 7.71
C TYR A 173 11.56 -12.34 8.27
N THR A 174 10.34 -11.91 8.03
CA THR A 174 9.12 -12.63 8.41
C THR A 174 8.75 -13.64 7.34
N THR A 175 8.72 -14.92 7.71
CA THR A 175 8.55 -16.04 6.77
C THR A 175 7.15 -16.08 6.12
N SER A 176 6.16 -15.42 6.71
CA SER A 176 4.80 -15.31 6.19
C SER A 176 4.54 -14.06 5.35
N GLU A 177 5.48 -13.13 5.25
CA GLU A 177 5.37 -11.93 4.42
C GLU A 177 5.93 -12.20 3.01
N ALA A 178 5.05 -12.22 1.99
CA ALA A 178 5.43 -12.50 0.61
C ALA A 178 6.44 -11.47 0.04
N ASN A 179 6.32 -10.19 0.44
CA ASN A 179 7.28 -9.13 0.12
C ASN A 179 8.69 -9.49 0.59
N SER A 180 8.83 -10.00 1.81
CA SER A 180 10.12 -10.34 2.40
C SER A 180 10.73 -11.58 1.75
N VAL A 181 9.91 -12.60 1.47
CA VAL A 181 10.35 -13.81 0.77
C VAL A 181 10.83 -13.48 -0.64
N SER A 182 10.10 -12.65 -1.40
CA SER A 182 10.52 -12.21 -2.74
C SER A 182 11.82 -11.40 -2.69
N ALA A 183 11.96 -10.45 -1.77
CA ALA A 183 13.15 -9.62 -1.64
C ALA A 183 14.41 -10.46 -1.27
N ILE A 184 14.28 -11.44 -0.38
CA ILE A 184 15.41 -12.32 0.00
C ILE A 184 15.91 -13.13 -1.18
N GLU A 185 15.06 -13.62 -2.07
CA GLU A 185 15.48 -14.33 -3.27
C GLU A 185 16.28 -13.42 -4.21
N GLU A 186 15.93 -12.14 -4.31
CA GLU A 186 16.70 -11.16 -5.07
C GLU A 186 18.09 -10.93 -4.43
N TYR A 187 18.17 -10.78 -3.09
CA TYR A 187 19.44 -10.72 -2.39
C TYR A 187 20.33 -11.96 -2.63
N LYS A 188 19.77 -13.16 -2.55
CA LYS A 188 20.47 -14.42 -2.83
C LYS A 188 21.09 -14.46 -4.22
N SER A 189 20.38 -13.90 -5.20
CA SER A 189 20.84 -13.87 -6.59
C SER A 189 22.00 -12.90 -6.82
N LEU A 190 22.08 -11.81 -6.05
CA LEU A 190 22.99 -10.69 -6.27
C LEU A 190 24.15 -10.63 -5.28
N VAL A 191 23.99 -11.14 -4.07
CA VAL A 191 24.93 -10.94 -2.96
C VAL A 191 26.37 -11.37 -3.27
N LYS A 192 26.55 -12.45 -4.03
CA LYS A 192 27.86 -12.95 -4.44
C LYS A 192 28.58 -12.03 -5.45
N LYS A 193 27.85 -11.27 -6.25
CA LYS A 193 28.40 -10.29 -7.19
C LYS A 193 29.15 -9.17 -6.45
N TYR A 194 28.79 -8.95 -5.21
CA TYR A 194 29.40 -7.95 -4.32
C TYR A 194 30.30 -8.55 -3.24
N ASP A 195 30.76 -9.80 -3.41
CA ASP A 195 31.64 -10.52 -2.50
C ASP A 195 31.12 -10.65 -1.06
N PHE A 196 29.80 -10.79 -0.90
CA PHE A 196 29.16 -11.04 0.38
C PHE A 196 28.63 -12.47 0.52
N GLU A 197 28.61 -12.95 1.76
CA GLU A 197 27.84 -14.10 2.22
C GLU A 197 26.57 -13.60 2.91
N LEU A 198 25.40 -14.13 2.53
CA LEU A 198 24.13 -13.83 3.15
C LEU A 198 23.86 -14.76 4.33
N VAL A 199 23.54 -14.18 5.49
CA VAL A 199 23.09 -14.91 6.69
C VAL A 199 21.64 -14.54 6.94
N GLU A 200 20.75 -15.49 6.73
CA GLU A 200 19.30 -15.29 6.88
C GLU A 200 18.82 -15.70 8.26
N LYS A 201 17.85 -14.94 8.79
CA LYS A 201 17.16 -15.27 10.03
C LYS A 201 15.65 -15.08 9.88
N GLY A 202 14.92 -16.19 9.66
CA GLY A 202 13.46 -16.17 9.63
C GLY A 202 12.85 -15.99 11.01
N ILE A 203 11.78 -15.20 11.09
CA ILE A 203 10.92 -15.03 12.27
C ILE A 203 9.46 -15.23 11.86
N THR A 204 8.58 -15.35 12.84
CA THR A 204 7.13 -15.47 12.61
C THR A 204 6.34 -14.30 13.21
N THR A 205 6.83 -13.75 14.31
CA THR A 205 6.16 -12.65 15.04
C THR A 205 7.18 -11.67 15.61
N THR A 206 6.70 -10.51 16.06
CA THR A 206 7.51 -9.50 16.76
C THR A 206 8.17 -10.06 18.04
N ALA A 207 7.57 -11.05 18.69
CA ALA A 207 8.12 -11.69 19.90
C ALA A 207 9.44 -12.43 19.62
N ASP A 208 9.67 -12.89 18.40
CA ASP A 208 10.88 -13.61 18.00
C ASP A 208 12.09 -12.69 17.81
N VAL A 209 11.84 -11.39 17.54
CA VAL A 209 12.86 -10.44 17.07
C VAL A 209 14.05 -10.31 18.02
N SER A 210 13.81 -10.19 19.31
CA SER A 210 14.90 -10.00 20.29
C SER A 210 15.92 -11.13 20.28
N LEU A 211 15.44 -12.38 20.30
CA LEU A 211 16.31 -13.56 20.28
C LEU A 211 16.97 -13.77 18.90
N ALA A 212 16.20 -13.51 17.83
CA ALA A 212 16.68 -13.60 16.46
C ALA A 212 17.80 -12.57 16.19
N ALA A 213 17.68 -11.36 16.73
CA ALA A 213 18.71 -10.33 16.63
C ALA A 213 20.01 -10.72 17.33
N ASP A 214 19.94 -11.28 18.55
CA ASP A 214 21.12 -11.76 19.27
C ASP A 214 21.86 -12.84 18.50
N ASP A 215 21.15 -13.80 17.93
CA ASP A 215 21.70 -14.87 17.13
C ASP A 215 22.34 -14.32 15.83
N LEU A 216 21.63 -13.48 15.09
CA LEU A 216 22.10 -12.91 13.82
C LEU A 216 23.33 -12.02 14.01
N LEU A 217 23.30 -11.10 14.98
CA LEU A 217 24.39 -10.17 15.31
C LEU A 217 25.66 -10.87 15.80
N SER A 218 25.60 -12.13 16.19
CA SER A 218 26.80 -12.91 16.56
C SER A 218 27.54 -13.47 15.34
N LYS A 219 27.01 -13.35 14.13
CA LYS A 219 27.47 -14.08 12.94
C LYS A 219 27.81 -13.17 11.76
N VAL A 220 27.49 -11.86 11.84
CA VAL A 220 27.51 -10.97 10.68
C VAL A 220 28.35 -9.71 10.93
N ASP A 221 28.79 -9.07 9.86
CA ASP A 221 29.54 -7.81 9.89
C ASP A 221 28.60 -6.58 9.85
N CYS A 222 27.43 -6.75 9.25
CA CYS A 222 26.36 -5.75 9.23
C CYS A 222 24.99 -6.43 9.04
N ILE A 223 23.92 -5.68 9.32
CA ILE A 223 22.54 -6.05 8.98
C ILE A 223 22.05 -5.12 7.89
N THR A 224 21.26 -5.64 6.95
CA THR A 224 20.42 -4.84 6.04
C THR A 224 18.96 -5.24 6.19
N ASN A 225 18.09 -4.24 6.20
CA ASN A 225 16.64 -4.45 6.33
C ASN A 225 15.98 -4.58 4.97
N LEU A 226 14.92 -5.36 4.93
CA LEU A 226 13.95 -5.40 3.84
C LEU A 226 12.79 -4.43 4.13
N THR A 227 11.82 -4.37 3.23
CA THR A 227 10.49 -3.78 3.46
C THR A 227 9.60 -4.74 4.28
N ASP A 228 10.16 -5.37 5.31
CA ASP A 228 9.50 -6.32 6.20
C ASP A 228 8.77 -5.57 7.32
N ASN A 229 7.45 -5.66 7.34
CA ASN A 229 6.64 -4.86 8.26
C ASN A 229 6.84 -5.22 9.73
N THR A 230 6.99 -6.52 10.02
CA THR A 230 7.16 -7.03 11.39
C THR A 230 8.55 -6.66 11.93
N VAL A 231 9.59 -6.79 11.10
CA VAL A 231 10.97 -6.41 11.44
C VAL A 231 11.07 -4.90 11.64
N VAL A 232 10.51 -4.10 10.72
CA VAL A 232 10.57 -2.63 10.80
C VAL A 232 9.80 -2.10 12.02
N ALA A 233 8.63 -2.66 12.34
CA ALA A 233 7.90 -2.32 13.56
C ALA A 233 8.70 -2.61 14.85
N SER A 234 9.67 -3.52 14.78
CA SER A 234 10.54 -3.91 15.91
C SER A 234 11.96 -3.35 15.79
N LEU A 235 12.22 -2.49 14.82
CA LEU A 235 13.57 -2.00 14.50
C LEU A 235 14.31 -1.34 15.67
N PRO A 236 13.68 -0.58 16.57
CA PRO A 236 14.36 -0.05 17.76
C PRO A 236 15.05 -1.13 18.59
N THR A 237 14.42 -2.28 18.79
CA THR A 237 15.02 -3.42 19.52
C THR A 237 16.27 -3.98 18.80
N ILE A 238 16.25 -4.03 17.48
CA ILE A 238 17.39 -4.50 16.67
C ILE A 238 18.52 -3.49 16.76
N LEU A 239 18.23 -2.20 16.63
CA LEU A 239 19.21 -1.11 16.70
C LEU A 239 19.92 -1.05 18.06
N ASP A 240 19.17 -1.19 19.16
CA ASP A 240 19.75 -1.20 20.52
C ASP A 240 20.80 -2.31 20.64
N LYS A 241 20.45 -3.54 20.24
CA LYS A 241 21.36 -4.69 20.29
C LYS A 241 22.55 -4.56 19.32
N ALA A 242 22.32 -4.02 18.14
CA ALA A 242 23.35 -3.79 17.13
C ALA A 242 24.35 -2.72 17.61
N ASN A 243 23.88 -1.64 18.24
CA ASN A 243 24.71 -0.59 18.81
C ASN A 243 25.60 -1.10 19.95
N GLU A 244 25.06 -1.95 20.85
CA GLU A 244 25.85 -2.60 21.90
C GLU A 244 27.03 -3.41 21.32
N LYS A 245 26.81 -4.08 20.19
CA LYS A 245 27.82 -4.90 19.49
C LYS A 245 28.63 -4.11 18.46
N LYS A 246 28.31 -2.83 18.24
CA LYS A 246 28.94 -1.97 17.21
C LYS A 246 28.82 -2.53 15.79
N ILE A 247 27.70 -3.18 15.49
CA ILE A 247 27.38 -3.72 14.17
C ILE A 247 26.46 -2.74 13.45
N PRO A 248 26.85 -2.20 12.27
CA PRO A 248 26.03 -1.27 11.54
C PRO A 248 24.77 -1.95 10.98
N VAL A 249 23.64 -1.20 10.99
CA VAL A 249 22.38 -1.61 10.40
C VAL A 249 22.05 -0.65 9.27
N PHE A 250 21.79 -1.18 8.08
CA PHE A 250 21.32 -0.45 6.91
C PHE A 250 19.82 -0.57 6.80
N GLY A 251 19.16 0.55 6.54
CA GLY A 251 17.72 0.62 6.34
C GLY A 251 17.32 0.36 4.89
N SER A 252 16.04 0.19 4.66
CA SER A 252 15.44 0.09 3.33
C SER A 252 14.76 1.40 2.90
N GLU A 253 14.76 2.44 3.77
CA GLU A 253 14.22 3.76 3.49
C GLU A 253 14.61 4.80 4.57
N ILE A 254 14.27 6.08 4.31
CA ILE A 254 14.75 7.21 5.10
C ILE A 254 14.26 7.23 6.55
N GLU A 255 13.04 6.76 6.85
CA GLU A 255 12.50 6.76 8.23
C GLU A 255 13.31 5.83 9.13
N GLN A 256 13.83 4.73 8.58
CA GLN A 256 14.73 3.83 9.31
C GLN A 256 16.08 4.49 9.61
N VAL A 257 16.58 5.35 8.72
CA VAL A 257 17.78 6.16 8.99
C VAL A 257 17.53 7.18 10.09
N LYS A 258 16.37 7.84 10.10
CA LYS A 258 16.00 8.80 11.15
C LYS A 258 15.96 8.20 12.55
N ILE A 259 15.66 6.90 12.66
CA ILE A 259 15.61 6.20 13.96
C ILE A 259 16.90 5.45 14.30
N GLY A 260 17.93 5.48 13.44
CA GLY A 260 19.27 5.00 13.81
C GLY A 260 19.96 4.05 12.84
N CYS A 261 19.37 3.71 11.70
CA CYS A 261 20.12 3.01 10.65
C CYS A 261 21.22 3.90 10.08
N LEU A 262 22.34 3.27 9.64
CA LEU A 262 23.52 4.00 9.17
C LEU A 262 23.25 4.74 7.85
N ALA A 263 22.61 4.08 6.92
CA ALA A 263 22.24 4.60 5.60
C ALA A 263 21.11 3.74 5.01
N ALA A 264 20.48 4.20 3.94
CA ALA A 264 19.47 3.44 3.18
C ALA A 264 19.46 3.87 1.72
N GLU A 265 19.20 2.93 0.85
CA GLU A 265 18.65 3.15 -0.49
C GLU A 265 17.19 2.72 -0.46
N GLY A 266 16.29 3.56 -0.93
CA GLY A 266 14.87 3.25 -0.79
C GLY A 266 13.95 4.26 -1.47
N ILE A 267 12.70 4.26 -1.04
CA ILE A 267 11.56 4.89 -1.70
C ILE A 267 11.02 6.04 -0.84
N ASP A 268 10.54 7.09 -1.50
CA ASP A 268 9.73 8.15 -0.87
C ASP A 268 8.29 7.66 -0.69
N TYR A 269 7.95 7.24 0.51
CA TYR A 269 6.63 6.69 0.82
C TYR A 269 5.51 7.74 0.84
N ILE A 270 5.81 9.02 1.05
CA ILE A 270 4.81 10.09 0.88
C ILE A 270 4.46 10.23 -0.61
N ALA A 271 5.47 10.28 -1.48
CA ALA A 271 5.25 10.37 -2.92
C ALA A 271 4.52 9.12 -3.46
N LEU A 272 4.88 7.92 -2.99
CA LEU A 272 4.23 6.66 -3.34
C LEU A 272 2.75 6.67 -2.94
N GLY A 273 2.46 7.02 -1.68
CA GLY A 273 1.08 7.15 -1.20
C GLY A 273 0.28 8.17 -1.99
N LYS A 274 0.88 9.32 -2.30
CA LYS A 274 0.24 10.37 -3.10
C LYS A 274 -0.12 9.91 -4.51
N GLN A 275 0.75 9.14 -5.15
CA GLN A 275 0.46 8.50 -6.44
C GLN A 275 -0.73 7.55 -6.31
N THR A 276 -0.75 6.71 -5.28
CA THR A 276 -1.86 5.78 -5.00
C THR A 276 -3.17 6.51 -4.75
N GLY A 277 -3.14 7.62 -4.00
CA GLY A 277 -4.33 8.44 -3.75
C GLY A 277 -4.94 9.03 -5.03
N LYS A 278 -4.10 9.49 -5.96
CA LYS A 278 -4.56 9.95 -7.28
C LYS A 278 -5.15 8.82 -8.12
N MET A 279 -4.59 7.61 -8.03
CA MET A 279 -5.17 6.43 -8.67
C MET A 279 -6.52 6.07 -8.05
N ALA A 280 -6.63 6.08 -6.72
CA ALA A 280 -7.89 5.84 -6.01
C ALA A 280 -8.99 6.83 -6.40
N ALA A 281 -8.65 8.10 -6.55
CA ALA A 281 -9.58 9.12 -7.00
C ALA A 281 -10.17 8.83 -8.38
N LYS A 282 -9.38 8.31 -9.30
CA LYS A 282 -9.85 7.90 -10.64
C LYS A 282 -10.81 6.71 -10.55
N VAL A 283 -10.48 5.69 -9.73
CA VAL A 283 -11.37 4.54 -9.49
C VAL A 283 -12.69 4.99 -8.88
N LEU A 284 -12.67 5.84 -7.86
CA LEU A 284 -13.88 6.40 -7.23
C LEU A 284 -14.73 7.23 -8.19
N LYS A 285 -14.10 7.86 -9.19
CA LYS A 285 -14.78 8.60 -10.27
C LYS A 285 -15.26 7.70 -11.41
N GLY A 286 -15.09 6.37 -11.32
CA GLY A 286 -15.58 5.38 -12.26
C GLY A 286 -14.63 5.01 -13.40
N GLU A 287 -13.33 5.32 -13.30
CA GLU A 287 -12.34 4.86 -14.29
C GLU A 287 -12.06 3.35 -14.09
N ASP A 288 -12.07 2.60 -15.18
CA ASP A 288 -11.77 1.16 -15.16
C ASP A 288 -10.26 0.93 -14.98
N HIS A 289 -9.88 0.42 -13.84
CA HIS A 289 -8.49 0.16 -13.46
C HIS A 289 -7.98 -1.23 -13.87
N ARG A 290 -8.84 -2.12 -14.35
CA ARG A 290 -8.46 -3.50 -14.76
C ARG A 290 -7.51 -3.54 -15.96
N ALA A 291 -7.47 -2.45 -16.73
CA ALA A 291 -6.53 -2.30 -17.84
C ALA A 291 -5.18 -1.68 -17.42
N TRP A 292 -5.02 -1.28 -16.17
CA TRP A 292 -3.77 -0.66 -15.70
C TRP A 292 -2.69 -1.73 -15.53
N ILE A 293 -1.52 -1.46 -16.09
CA ILE A 293 -0.34 -2.31 -15.95
C ILE A 293 0.57 -1.67 -14.92
N LEU A 294 1.16 -2.48 -14.04
CA LEU A 294 2.17 -2.01 -13.10
C LEU A 294 3.32 -1.36 -13.87
N CYS A 295 3.54 -0.07 -13.64
CA CYS A 295 4.75 0.60 -14.11
C CYS A 295 5.95 0.06 -13.30
N LYS A 296 6.92 -0.50 -14.03
CA LYS A 296 8.20 -0.95 -13.46
C LYS A 296 9.12 0.24 -13.27
#